data_14042195cc2d2c0757e5602a32a29c09
#
_entry.id   14042195cc2d2c0757e5602a32a29c09
#
_cell.length_a   1.000
_cell.length_b   1.000
_cell.length_c   1.000
_cell.angle_alpha   90.00
_cell.angle_beta   90.00
_cell.angle_gamma   90.00
#
_symmetry.space_group_name_H-M   'P 1'
#
loop_
_entity.id
_entity.type
_entity.pdbx_description
1 polymer ?
#
loop_
_entity_poly.entity_id
_entity_poly.type
_entity_poly.pdbx_seq_one_letter_code
_entity_poly.pdbx_strand_id
1 'polypeptide(L)'
;MNRTLASIGAVAVVSACSMGSSMTIVDNATLPEPVRVPAGQKMKMAATGVGELTYECREKANAAGAYEWVFVGPVATLYGGDRKTVGKYYAGPTWESSDVSKITGKQVAVAPAGAGSIPLQLVKTDPAMGAGAMSGVTYIQRVNTKGGVAPSTTCDAAAKGSRQQVNYQADYVFYGA
;
A
#
# COMPACT_ATOMS: atom_id res chain seq x y z
N MET A 1 -9.40 -19.23 -72.73
CA MET A 1 -8.27 -18.58 -72.05
C MET A 1 -8.81 -18.04 -70.71
N ASN A 2 -8.77 -18.82 -69.64
CA ASN A 2 -9.27 -18.46 -68.31
C ASN A 2 -8.06 -18.06 -67.42
N ARG A 3 -8.04 -16.85 -66.94
CA ARG A 3 -7.06 -16.37 -65.97
C ARG A 3 -7.74 -16.39 -64.58
N THR A 4 -7.33 -17.32 -63.74
CA THR A 4 -7.66 -17.36 -62.34
C THR A 4 -6.76 -16.38 -61.55
N LEU A 5 -7.36 -15.40 -60.90
CA LEU A 5 -6.68 -14.50 -59.96
C LEU A 5 -6.71 -15.15 -58.56
N ALA A 6 -5.52 -15.45 -58.01
CA ALA A 6 -5.36 -15.91 -56.65
C ALA A 6 -5.20 -14.69 -55.74
N SER A 7 -6.15 -14.51 -54.82
CA SER A 7 -6.07 -13.46 -53.78
C SER A 7 -5.25 -13.98 -52.60
N ILE A 8 -4.12 -13.37 -52.33
CA ILE A 8 -3.29 -13.63 -51.14
C ILE A 8 -3.81 -12.75 -50.00
N GLY A 9 -4.49 -13.39 -49.04
CA GLY A 9 -4.91 -12.72 -47.80
C GLY A 9 -3.72 -12.54 -46.84
N ALA A 10 -3.36 -11.33 -46.53
CA ALA A 10 -2.35 -11.00 -45.50
C ALA A 10 -3.02 -11.13 -44.13
N VAL A 11 -2.60 -12.08 -43.32
CA VAL A 11 -2.97 -12.22 -41.92
C VAL A 11 -2.08 -11.27 -41.11
N ALA A 12 -2.62 -10.17 -40.62
CA ALA A 12 -1.94 -9.29 -39.67
C ALA A 12 -1.97 -9.93 -38.27
N VAL A 13 -0.82 -10.42 -37.81
CA VAL A 13 -0.64 -10.87 -36.43
C VAL A 13 -0.49 -9.63 -35.56
N VAL A 14 -1.56 -9.28 -34.82
CA VAL A 14 -1.53 -8.24 -33.79
C VAL A 14 -0.82 -8.83 -32.57
N SER A 15 0.46 -8.50 -32.40
CA SER A 15 1.22 -8.84 -31.19
C SER A 15 0.74 -7.94 -30.05
N ALA A 16 -0.13 -8.46 -29.18
CA ALA A 16 -0.52 -7.78 -27.96
C ALA A 16 0.68 -7.79 -26.99
N CYS A 17 1.44 -6.69 -26.94
CA CYS A 17 2.40 -6.46 -25.87
C CYS A 17 1.64 -6.36 -24.55
N SER A 18 1.61 -7.43 -23.77
CA SER A 18 1.23 -7.41 -22.36
C SER A 18 2.23 -6.54 -21.61
N MET A 19 1.91 -5.27 -21.39
CA MET A 19 2.63 -4.42 -20.43
C MET A 19 2.32 -4.91 -19.03
N GLY A 20 3.05 -5.93 -18.59
CA GLY A 20 3.07 -6.35 -17.19
C GLY A 20 3.72 -5.21 -16.39
N SER A 21 2.92 -4.42 -15.67
CA SER A 21 3.48 -3.50 -14.67
C SER A 21 4.07 -4.34 -13.54
N SER A 22 5.37 -4.60 -13.61
CA SER A 22 6.12 -5.18 -12.49
C SER A 22 6.18 -4.16 -11.36
N MET A 23 6.00 -4.62 -10.13
CA MET A 23 6.24 -3.80 -8.95
C MET A 23 7.70 -3.33 -8.96
N THR A 24 7.93 -2.02 -8.91
CA THR A 24 9.27 -1.47 -8.81
C THR A 24 9.66 -1.39 -7.34
N ILE A 25 10.57 -2.26 -6.92
CA ILE A 25 11.13 -2.20 -5.56
C ILE A 25 12.04 -0.99 -5.46
N VAL A 26 11.75 -0.12 -4.51
CA VAL A 26 12.59 1.06 -4.22
C VAL A 26 13.84 0.60 -3.47
N ASP A 27 15.02 1.06 -3.93
CA ASP A 27 16.27 0.82 -3.21
C ASP A 27 16.23 1.53 -1.84
N ASN A 28 16.44 0.76 -0.76
CA ASN A 28 16.48 1.27 0.60
C ASN A 28 17.48 2.42 0.78
N ALA A 29 18.60 2.40 0.08
CA ALA A 29 19.64 3.44 0.18
C ALA A 29 19.20 4.78 -0.40
N THR A 30 18.21 4.80 -1.31
CA THR A 30 17.70 6.03 -1.95
C THR A 30 16.58 6.69 -1.14
N LEU A 31 16.03 5.99 -0.15
CA LEU A 31 14.96 6.51 0.70
C LEU A 31 15.51 7.56 1.70
N PRO A 32 14.65 8.46 2.22
CA PRO A 32 15.00 9.29 3.37
C PRO A 32 15.46 8.44 4.55
N GLU A 33 16.54 8.88 5.22
CA GLU A 33 17.19 8.12 6.30
C GLU A 33 16.23 7.56 7.37
N PRO A 34 15.27 8.35 7.91
CA PRO A 34 14.41 7.86 8.98
C PRO A 34 13.57 6.62 8.63
N VAL A 35 13.30 6.40 7.34
CA VAL A 35 12.47 5.28 6.88
C VAL A 35 13.28 4.15 6.25
N ARG A 36 14.61 4.22 6.32
CA ARG A 36 15.49 3.14 5.88
C ARG A 36 15.43 1.98 6.86
N VAL A 37 15.36 0.78 6.31
CA VAL A 37 15.50 -0.44 7.10
C VAL A 37 16.95 -0.55 7.58
N PRO A 38 17.21 -0.94 8.84
CA PRO A 38 18.55 -1.13 9.37
C PRO A 38 19.39 -2.12 8.56
N ALA A 39 20.71 -1.96 8.62
CA ALA A 39 21.65 -2.89 8.01
C ALA A 39 21.44 -4.34 8.51
N GLY A 40 21.73 -5.32 7.66
CA GLY A 40 21.56 -6.74 7.97
C GLY A 40 20.15 -7.31 7.68
N GLN A 41 19.18 -6.45 7.42
CA GLN A 41 17.84 -6.90 7.03
C GLN A 41 17.78 -7.22 5.54
N LYS A 42 17.11 -8.31 5.18
CA LYS A 42 16.91 -8.75 3.79
C LYS A 42 15.44 -8.67 3.43
N MET A 43 15.17 -8.24 2.20
CA MET A 43 13.82 -8.28 1.67
C MET A 43 13.33 -9.73 1.57
N LYS A 44 12.17 -10.02 2.16
CA LYS A 44 11.51 -11.33 2.10
C LYS A 44 10.41 -11.35 1.05
N MET A 45 9.61 -10.29 0.99
CA MET A 45 8.52 -10.16 0.03
C MET A 45 8.13 -8.69 -0.14
N ALA A 46 7.37 -8.41 -1.18
CA ALA A 46 6.75 -7.11 -1.40
C ALA A 46 5.33 -7.29 -1.94
N ALA A 47 4.45 -6.34 -1.61
CA ALA A 47 3.08 -6.32 -2.07
C ALA A 47 2.59 -4.89 -2.28
N THR A 48 1.76 -4.65 -3.29
CA THR A 48 1.05 -3.39 -3.46
C THR A 48 -0.28 -3.46 -2.75
N GLY A 49 -0.48 -2.61 -1.75
CA GLY A 49 -1.76 -2.41 -1.08
C GLY A 49 -2.60 -1.40 -1.83
N VAL A 50 -3.81 -1.79 -2.20
CA VAL A 50 -4.82 -0.92 -2.85
C VAL A 50 -6.09 -0.98 -2.03
N GLY A 51 -6.61 0.18 -1.63
CA GLY A 51 -7.79 0.24 -0.79
C GLY A 51 -8.12 1.64 -0.31
N GLU A 52 -8.65 1.71 0.90
CA GLU A 52 -9.19 2.94 1.47
C GLU A 52 -8.67 3.18 2.89
N LEU A 53 -8.50 4.45 3.23
CA LEU A 53 -8.25 4.92 4.59
C LEU A 53 -9.50 5.61 5.10
N THR A 54 -9.97 5.20 6.28
CA THR A 54 -11.11 5.83 6.95
C THR A 54 -10.62 6.93 7.88
N TYR A 55 -11.26 8.08 7.77
CA TYR A 55 -11.11 9.22 8.69
C TYR A 55 -12.42 9.52 9.36
N GLU A 56 -12.38 10.02 10.60
CA GLU A 56 -13.53 10.46 11.37
C GLU A 56 -13.32 11.90 11.83
N CYS A 57 -14.33 12.74 11.64
CA CYS A 57 -14.31 14.12 12.12
C CYS A 57 -14.47 14.13 13.64
N ARG A 58 -13.42 14.56 14.35
CA ARG A 58 -13.37 14.62 15.81
C ARG A 58 -12.99 16.00 16.32
N GLU A 59 -13.51 16.34 17.48
CA GLU A 59 -13.06 17.50 18.21
C GLU A 59 -11.62 17.31 18.70
N LYS A 60 -10.80 18.33 18.55
CA LYS A 60 -9.40 18.29 18.96
C LYS A 60 -9.29 18.21 20.49
N ALA A 61 -8.48 17.29 21.00
CA ALA A 61 -8.34 17.05 22.43
C ALA A 61 -7.90 18.31 23.23
N ASN A 62 -7.12 19.19 22.61
CA ASN A 62 -6.52 20.36 23.28
C ASN A 62 -7.05 21.69 22.75
N ALA A 63 -8.18 21.71 22.01
CA ALA A 63 -8.75 22.92 21.43
C ALA A 63 -10.28 22.76 21.30
N ALA A 64 -10.99 23.04 22.38
CA ALA A 64 -12.46 22.96 22.40
C ALA A 64 -13.09 23.80 21.28
N GLY A 65 -14.06 23.24 20.58
CA GLY A 65 -14.71 23.88 19.43
C GLY A 65 -13.92 23.81 18.11
N ALA A 66 -12.69 23.27 18.11
CA ALA A 66 -11.93 23.00 16.90
C ALA A 66 -12.04 21.52 16.53
N TYR A 67 -12.14 21.23 15.24
CA TYR A 67 -12.33 19.89 14.73
C TYR A 67 -11.28 19.53 13.69
N GLU A 68 -11.02 18.22 13.52
CA GLU A 68 -10.11 17.69 12.51
C GLU A 68 -10.50 16.29 12.07
N TRP A 69 -10.09 15.92 10.86
CA TRP A 69 -10.17 14.56 10.37
C TRP A 69 -9.08 13.70 11.02
N VAL A 70 -9.50 12.75 11.85
CA VAL A 70 -8.60 11.82 12.54
C VAL A 70 -8.61 10.48 11.83
N PHE A 71 -7.44 9.94 11.54
CA PHE A 71 -7.29 8.61 10.94
C PHE A 71 -7.84 7.52 11.87
N VAL A 72 -8.67 6.64 11.32
CA VAL A 72 -9.29 5.51 12.04
C VAL A 72 -8.62 4.19 11.69
N GLY A 73 -8.39 3.94 10.41
CA GLY A 73 -7.75 2.72 9.97
C GLY A 73 -7.81 2.48 8.46
N PRO A 74 -6.98 1.55 7.97
CA PRO A 74 -6.99 1.12 6.57
C PRO A 74 -7.89 -0.08 6.35
N VAL A 75 -8.33 -0.26 5.10
CA VAL A 75 -8.80 -1.51 4.53
C VAL A 75 -8.21 -1.62 3.13
N ALA A 76 -7.33 -2.59 2.89
CA ALA A 76 -6.70 -2.77 1.59
C ALA A 76 -6.46 -4.23 1.25
N THR A 77 -6.54 -4.55 -0.04
CA THR A 77 -6.07 -5.81 -0.61
C THR A 77 -4.59 -5.68 -0.96
N LEU A 78 -3.81 -6.68 -0.62
CA LEU A 78 -2.40 -6.79 -0.98
C LEU A 78 -2.25 -7.63 -2.25
N TYR A 79 -1.58 -7.09 -3.25
CA TYR A 79 -1.32 -7.73 -4.53
C TYR A 79 0.18 -7.99 -4.69
N GLY A 80 0.54 -9.19 -5.11
CA GLY A 80 1.90 -9.54 -5.49
C GLY A 80 2.32 -8.92 -6.83
N GLY A 81 3.57 -9.12 -7.21
CA GLY A 81 4.11 -8.63 -8.48
C GLY A 81 3.41 -9.18 -9.73
N ASP A 82 2.76 -10.33 -9.63
CA ASP A 82 1.90 -10.95 -10.65
C ASP A 82 0.45 -10.43 -10.63
N ARG A 83 0.15 -9.42 -9.80
CA ARG A 83 -1.18 -8.84 -9.56
C ARG A 83 -2.21 -9.79 -8.94
N LYS A 84 -1.81 -10.93 -8.44
CA LYS A 84 -2.69 -11.79 -7.66
C LYS A 84 -2.77 -11.30 -6.22
N THR A 85 -3.93 -11.51 -5.62
CA THR A 85 -4.12 -11.25 -4.19
C THR A 85 -3.21 -12.17 -3.37
N VAL A 86 -2.39 -11.56 -2.51
CA VAL A 86 -1.47 -12.27 -1.60
C VAL A 86 -1.83 -12.03 -0.13
N GLY A 87 -2.83 -11.18 0.14
CA GLY A 87 -3.24 -10.89 1.50
C GLY A 87 -4.10 -9.64 1.61
N LYS A 88 -4.19 -9.12 2.82
CA LYS A 88 -4.92 -7.91 3.17
C LYS A 88 -4.20 -7.10 4.25
N TYR A 89 -4.51 -5.80 4.30
CA TYR A 89 -4.04 -4.88 5.33
C TYR A 89 -5.24 -4.16 5.94
N TYR A 90 -5.33 -4.14 7.27
CA TYR A 90 -6.47 -3.56 7.98
C TYR A 90 -6.07 -2.97 9.34
N ALA A 91 -7.07 -2.37 10.01
CA ALA A 91 -6.86 -1.65 11.26
C ALA A 91 -6.16 -2.46 12.34
N GLY A 92 -5.36 -1.76 13.16
CA GLY A 92 -4.62 -2.32 14.26
C GLY A 92 -3.14 -2.57 14.04
N PRO A 93 -2.41 -1.86 13.16
CA PRO A 93 -2.14 -2.12 11.74
C PRO A 93 -1.75 -3.59 11.55
N THR A 94 -2.57 -4.33 10.83
CA THR A 94 -2.39 -5.78 10.64
C THR A 94 -2.20 -6.11 9.16
N TRP A 95 -1.12 -6.79 8.84
CA TRP A 95 -0.88 -7.41 7.53
C TRP A 95 -1.14 -8.91 7.67
N GLU A 96 -2.05 -9.43 6.88
CA GLU A 96 -2.43 -10.84 6.87
C GLU A 96 -2.20 -11.40 5.48
N SER A 97 -1.41 -12.47 5.38
CA SER A 97 -1.15 -13.19 4.14
C SER A 97 -2.31 -14.13 3.80
N SER A 98 -2.41 -14.52 2.54
CA SER A 98 -3.39 -15.52 2.08
C SER A 98 -3.22 -16.89 2.72
N ASP A 99 -2.06 -17.18 3.34
CA ASP A 99 -1.81 -18.39 4.13
C ASP A 99 -2.26 -18.24 5.60
N VAL A 100 -3.00 -17.17 5.92
CA VAL A 100 -3.53 -16.76 7.23
C VAL A 100 -2.50 -16.39 8.28
N SER A 101 -1.20 -16.41 7.96
CA SER A 101 -0.18 -15.83 8.84
C SER A 101 -0.36 -14.31 8.93
N LYS A 102 -0.19 -13.75 10.13
CA LYS A 102 -0.44 -12.31 10.39
C LYS A 102 0.73 -11.68 11.11
N ILE A 103 0.87 -10.37 10.91
CA ILE A 103 1.83 -9.58 11.65
C ILE A 103 1.26 -8.20 11.95
N THR A 104 1.55 -7.71 13.14
CA THR A 104 1.30 -6.33 13.56
C THR A 104 2.62 -5.62 13.77
N GLY A 105 2.57 -4.33 14.08
CA GLY A 105 3.78 -3.60 14.40
C GLY A 105 3.53 -2.16 14.79
N LYS A 106 4.59 -1.48 15.17
CA LYS A 106 4.58 -0.08 15.61
C LYS A 106 5.35 0.77 14.63
N GLN A 107 4.80 1.94 14.30
CA GLN A 107 5.50 2.94 13.51
C GLN A 107 6.79 3.36 14.25
N VAL A 108 7.92 3.24 13.54
CA VAL A 108 9.22 3.72 14.02
C VAL A 108 9.46 5.15 13.54
N ALA A 109 9.23 5.37 12.24
CA ALA A 109 9.47 6.66 11.61
C ALA A 109 8.56 6.88 10.39
N VAL A 110 8.45 8.14 9.99
CA VAL A 110 7.83 8.57 8.74
C VAL A 110 8.75 9.56 8.03
N ALA A 111 8.55 9.69 6.72
CA ALA A 111 9.18 10.74 5.92
C ALA A 111 8.16 11.27 4.91
N PRO A 112 8.27 12.55 4.49
CA PRO A 112 7.39 13.12 3.48
C PRO A 112 7.39 12.28 2.19
N ALA A 113 6.24 12.18 1.56
CA ALA A 113 6.06 11.65 0.21
C ALA A 113 5.66 12.79 -0.73
N GLY A 114 5.31 12.48 -1.97
CA GLY A 114 4.79 13.46 -2.91
C GLY A 114 3.49 14.12 -2.43
N ALA A 115 3.20 15.30 -2.95
CA ALA A 115 1.97 16.02 -2.62
C ALA A 115 0.71 15.15 -2.83
N GLY A 116 -0.26 15.26 -1.93
CA GLY A 116 -1.49 14.47 -1.97
C GLY A 116 -1.34 13.00 -1.58
N SER A 117 -0.17 12.59 -1.10
CA SER A 117 0.11 11.22 -0.67
C SER A 117 0.43 11.14 0.83
N ILE A 118 -0.02 10.06 1.47
CA ILE A 118 0.38 9.78 2.86
C ILE A 118 1.88 9.56 2.97
N PRO A 119 2.52 9.86 4.12
CA PRO A 119 3.96 9.72 4.29
C PRO A 119 4.48 8.32 4.00
N LEU A 120 5.75 8.22 3.59
CA LEU A 120 6.54 7.00 3.70
C LEU A 120 6.62 6.59 5.16
N GLN A 121 6.78 5.30 5.44
CA GLN A 121 6.75 4.80 6.81
C GLN A 121 7.69 3.62 7.00
N LEU A 122 8.36 3.57 8.14
CA LEU A 122 9.03 2.39 8.65
C LEU A 122 8.26 1.87 9.87
N VAL A 123 7.97 0.58 9.87
CA VAL A 123 7.30 -0.14 10.96
C VAL A 123 8.25 -1.23 11.47
N LYS A 124 8.44 -1.29 12.79
CA LYS A 124 9.02 -2.46 13.46
C LYS A 124 7.90 -3.41 13.84
N THR A 125 8.03 -4.67 13.44
CA THR A 125 6.96 -5.64 13.63
C THR A 125 7.02 -6.29 15.01
N ASP A 126 5.85 -6.72 15.48
CA ASP A 126 5.71 -7.69 16.56
C ASP A 126 6.01 -9.11 16.00
N PRO A 127 6.17 -10.13 16.84
CA PRO A 127 6.27 -11.51 16.36
C PRO A 127 5.06 -11.92 15.51
N ALA A 128 5.30 -12.64 14.42
CA ALA A 128 4.23 -13.11 13.56
C ALA A 128 3.31 -14.10 14.29
N MET A 129 2.04 -14.03 13.99
CA MET A 129 1.01 -14.98 14.44
C MET A 129 0.76 -16.00 13.33
N GLY A 130 0.95 -17.26 13.62
CA GLY A 130 0.88 -18.36 12.66
C GLY A 130 2.17 -18.52 11.83
N ALA A 131 2.40 -19.72 11.36
CA ALA A 131 3.51 -20.03 10.43
C ALA A 131 3.09 -19.68 9.01
N GLY A 132 4.01 -19.09 8.21
CA GLY A 132 3.76 -18.73 6.82
C GLY A 132 4.59 -17.55 6.36
N ALA A 133 4.10 -16.83 5.37
CA ALA A 133 4.82 -15.74 4.70
C ALA A 133 5.25 -14.62 5.65
N MET A 134 4.49 -14.38 6.73
CA MET A 134 4.83 -13.36 7.73
C MET A 134 5.87 -13.81 8.75
N SER A 135 6.24 -15.10 8.79
CA SER A 135 7.22 -15.62 9.75
C SER A 135 8.59 -14.96 9.55
N GLY A 136 9.21 -14.50 10.64
CA GLY A 136 10.53 -13.86 10.64
C GLY A 136 10.59 -12.51 9.94
N VAL A 137 9.47 -11.87 9.64
CA VAL A 137 9.43 -10.46 9.25
C VAL A 137 9.69 -9.61 10.49
N THR A 138 10.61 -8.66 10.38
CA THR A 138 11.07 -7.79 11.48
C THR A 138 10.79 -6.31 11.22
N TYR A 139 10.72 -5.93 9.93
CA TYR A 139 10.39 -4.57 9.50
C TYR A 139 9.48 -4.59 8.29
N ILE A 140 8.63 -3.58 8.19
CA ILE A 140 7.82 -3.30 7.01
C ILE A 140 8.04 -1.84 6.63
N GLN A 141 8.37 -1.60 5.35
CA GLN A 141 8.38 -0.26 4.77
C GLN A 141 7.10 -0.04 3.97
N ARG A 142 6.51 1.15 4.10
CA ARG A 142 5.50 1.67 3.20
C ARG A 142 6.15 2.73 2.32
N VAL A 143 6.20 2.47 1.03
CA VAL A 143 6.82 3.33 0.01
C VAL A 143 5.88 3.53 -1.18
N ASN A 144 6.25 4.33 -2.17
CA ASN A 144 5.46 4.57 -3.40
C ASN A 144 3.99 4.93 -3.11
N THR A 145 3.76 5.73 -2.08
CA THR A 145 2.41 6.09 -1.63
C THR A 145 1.71 7.00 -2.64
N LYS A 146 0.42 6.77 -2.85
CA LYS A 146 -0.47 7.57 -3.69
C LYS A 146 -1.79 7.77 -2.96
N GLY A 147 -2.22 9.02 -2.82
CA GLY A 147 -3.47 9.35 -2.14
C GLY A 147 -3.42 9.08 -0.62
N GLY A 148 -4.57 8.87 -0.04
CA GLY A 148 -4.75 8.52 1.36
C GLY A 148 -4.69 9.69 2.35
N VAL A 149 -4.44 10.92 1.91
CA VAL A 149 -4.47 12.09 2.80
C VAL A 149 -5.87 12.35 3.34
N ALA A 150 -5.94 13.00 4.50
CA ALA A 150 -7.22 13.35 5.10
C ALA A 150 -8.14 14.12 4.12
N PRO A 151 -9.47 13.93 4.23
CA PRO A 151 -10.42 14.63 3.37
C PRO A 151 -10.23 16.15 3.43
N SER A 152 -10.44 16.82 2.30
CA SER A 152 -10.43 18.29 2.20
C SER A 152 -11.78 18.94 2.55
N THR A 153 -12.82 18.13 2.76
CA THR A 153 -14.14 18.60 3.18
C THR A 153 -14.11 19.16 4.60
N THR A 154 -15.01 20.07 4.89
CA THR A 154 -15.09 20.70 6.21
C THR A 154 -15.34 19.66 7.29
N CYS A 155 -14.57 19.76 8.37
CA CYS A 155 -14.78 19.04 9.62
C CYS A 155 -15.05 20.08 10.71
N ASP A 156 -16.29 20.15 11.17
CA ASP A 156 -16.79 21.10 12.16
C ASP A 156 -17.76 20.42 13.13
N ALA A 157 -18.43 21.21 13.97
CA ALA A 157 -19.38 20.68 14.94
C ALA A 157 -20.55 19.91 14.31
N ALA A 158 -20.99 20.33 13.12
CA ALA A 158 -22.10 19.66 12.40
C ALA A 158 -21.64 18.31 11.81
N ALA A 159 -20.36 18.19 11.45
CA ALA A 159 -19.78 16.98 10.89
C ALA A 159 -19.18 16.05 11.96
N LYS A 160 -19.22 16.42 13.26
CA LYS A 160 -18.66 15.59 14.35
C LYS A 160 -19.18 14.16 14.32
N GLY A 161 -18.29 13.18 14.33
CA GLY A 161 -18.59 11.74 14.26
C GLY A 161 -18.82 11.22 12.85
N SER A 162 -18.92 12.08 11.83
CA SER A 162 -19.01 11.61 10.44
C SER A 162 -17.70 10.95 10.01
N ARG A 163 -17.81 9.96 9.12
CA ARG A 163 -16.68 9.23 8.56
C ARG A 163 -16.59 9.42 7.06
N GLN A 164 -15.37 9.51 6.58
CA GLN A 164 -15.06 9.54 5.15
C GLN A 164 -13.96 8.54 4.82
N GLN A 165 -14.09 7.92 3.66
CA GLN A 165 -13.08 7.03 3.10
C GLN A 165 -12.38 7.74 1.95
N VAL A 166 -11.07 7.60 1.89
CA VAL A 166 -10.23 8.12 0.82
C VAL A 166 -9.41 6.99 0.21
N ASN A 167 -9.39 6.93 -1.11
CA ASN A 167 -8.60 5.92 -1.81
C ASN A 167 -7.11 6.12 -1.59
N TYR A 168 -6.37 5.04 -1.43
CA TYR A 168 -4.92 5.04 -1.40
C TYR A 168 -4.32 3.81 -2.07
N GLN A 169 -3.06 3.95 -2.45
CA GLN A 169 -2.19 2.87 -2.84
C GLN A 169 -0.83 3.06 -2.19
N ALA A 170 -0.18 1.97 -1.81
CA ALA A 170 1.21 1.98 -1.35
C ALA A 170 1.87 0.63 -1.61
N ASP A 171 3.19 0.63 -1.77
CA ASP A 171 3.95 -0.61 -1.75
C ASP A 171 4.43 -0.89 -0.34
N TYR A 172 4.24 -2.13 0.09
CA TYR A 172 4.71 -2.67 1.35
C TYR A 172 5.85 -3.63 1.08
N VAL A 173 7.02 -3.33 1.62
CA VAL A 173 8.21 -4.19 1.51
C VAL A 173 8.51 -4.78 2.88
N PHE A 174 8.54 -6.09 2.95
CA PHE A 174 8.69 -6.87 4.18
C PHE A 174 10.13 -7.37 4.28
N TYR A 175 10.76 -7.13 5.42
CA TYR A 175 12.15 -7.48 5.67
C TYR A 175 12.27 -8.42 6.86
N GLY A 176 13.32 -9.27 6.84
CA GLY A 176 13.72 -10.14 7.92
C GLY A 176 15.26 -10.20 8.05
N ALA A 177 15.75 -10.82 9.10
CA ALA A 177 17.18 -11.02 9.31
C ALA A 177 17.78 -12.03 8.31
#